data_77308c6fabaf391f03eed5027bc8b77f
#
_entry.id   77308c6fabaf391f03eed5027bc8b77f
#
_cell.length_a   1.000
_cell.length_b   1.000
_cell.length_c   1.000
_cell.angle_alpha   90.00
_cell.angle_beta   90.00
_cell.angle_gamma   90.00
#
_symmetry.space_group_name_H-M   'P 1'
#
loop_
_entity.id
_entity.type
_entity.pdbx_description
1 polymer ?
#
loop_
_entity_poly.entity_id
_entity_poly.type
_entity_poly.pdbx_seq_one_letter_code
_entity_poly.pdbx_strand_id
1 'polypeptide(L)'
;MRLPLLLALAATLVLPSCFQLALSGNLGYAQLGVSGDVGYVSGTGSAAVQQDVKSAFGLGDDQGSPYGRVALDTGVQVLSVSAFTFSESGRGNLQADFGDIISLPGGVPVQTSLDLTNIKAAYALQISLGPVAISPGIAADYFDLDLQVRDTIGIATEDVQLKGPLPLAFLRGEVDLGVVSAIAEIGYMEADIDDVSGSLLDVEAMLQYHPTPMLSVFAGYRGMNLQLDGQIDGDTIDADLTIDGFILGGGLRF
;
A
#
# COMPACT_ATOMS: atom_id res chain seq x y z
N MET A 1 -31.46 26.61 -10.27
CA MET A 1 -31.30 26.66 -11.74
C MET A 1 -29.82 26.66 -12.15
N ARG A 2 -29.02 25.60 -11.88
CA ARG A 2 -27.59 25.48 -12.27
C ARG A 2 -27.17 24.04 -12.64
N LEU A 3 -28.15 23.19 -13.01
CA LEU A 3 -27.91 21.79 -13.38
C LEU A 3 -27.43 21.55 -14.85
N PRO A 4 -27.69 22.46 -15.85
CA PRO A 4 -27.31 22.18 -17.23
C PRO A 4 -25.80 22.39 -17.54
N LEU A 5 -25.03 23.09 -16.67
CA LEU A 5 -23.62 23.38 -16.95
C LEU A 5 -22.71 22.16 -16.66
N LEU A 6 -23.07 21.31 -15.71
CA LEU A 6 -22.32 20.09 -15.40
C LEU A 6 -22.54 18.98 -16.43
N LEU A 7 -23.71 18.90 -17.05
CA LEU A 7 -23.98 17.96 -18.15
C LEU A 7 -23.26 18.37 -19.47
N ALA A 8 -23.05 19.66 -19.70
CA ALA A 8 -22.34 20.15 -20.88
C ALA A 8 -20.84 19.91 -20.80
N LEU A 9 -20.24 19.87 -19.60
CA LEU A 9 -18.81 19.57 -19.42
C LEU A 9 -18.51 18.08 -19.61
N ALA A 10 -19.46 17.19 -19.34
CA ALA A 10 -19.33 15.76 -19.56
C ALA A 10 -19.44 15.35 -21.04
N ALA A 11 -20.08 16.17 -21.88
CA ALA A 11 -20.33 15.86 -23.29
C ALA A 11 -19.17 16.28 -24.22
N THR A 12 -18.21 17.09 -23.78
CA THR A 12 -17.10 17.57 -24.62
C THR A 12 -15.86 16.67 -24.57
N LEU A 13 -15.85 15.60 -23.79
CA LEU A 13 -14.75 14.62 -23.69
C LEU A 13 -14.83 13.47 -24.70
N VAL A 14 -15.83 13.45 -25.57
CA VAL A 14 -15.94 12.43 -26.63
C VAL A 14 -15.41 13.01 -27.95
N LEU A 15 -14.10 13.18 -28.07
CA LEU A 15 -13.45 13.31 -29.38
C LEU A 15 -13.28 11.88 -29.96
N PRO A 16 -13.65 11.62 -31.21
CA PRO A 16 -13.41 10.33 -31.87
C PRO A 16 -11.96 10.27 -32.34
N SER A 17 -11.03 10.10 -31.44
CA SER A 17 -9.73 9.52 -31.75
C SER A 17 -9.87 8.00 -31.61
N CYS A 18 -9.20 7.21 -32.46
CA CYS A 18 -9.19 5.76 -32.43
C CYS A 18 -9.15 5.25 -30.98
N PHE A 19 -10.30 4.84 -30.45
CA PHE A 19 -10.45 4.42 -29.07
C PHE A 19 -9.80 3.04 -28.97
N GLN A 20 -8.55 3.01 -28.54
CA GLN A 20 -7.88 1.77 -28.17
C GLN A 20 -8.32 1.46 -26.73
N LEU A 21 -9.32 0.60 -26.58
CA LEU A 21 -9.70 0.10 -25.28
C LEU A 21 -8.91 -1.18 -25.02
N ALA A 22 -8.04 -1.16 -24.03
CA ALA A 22 -7.34 -2.34 -23.57
C ALA A 22 -7.70 -2.61 -22.10
N LEU A 23 -8.25 -3.79 -21.86
CA LEU A 23 -8.49 -4.30 -20.51
C LEU A 23 -7.44 -5.34 -20.18
N SER A 24 -6.75 -5.17 -19.04
CA SER A 24 -5.79 -6.15 -18.54
C SER A 24 -6.15 -6.60 -17.13
N GLY A 25 -5.90 -7.87 -16.85
CA GLY A 25 -6.04 -8.45 -15.52
C GLY A 25 -4.83 -9.30 -15.20
N ASN A 26 -4.21 -9.08 -14.05
CA ASN A 26 -3.04 -9.81 -13.56
C ASN A 26 -3.41 -10.46 -12.23
N LEU A 27 -3.08 -11.73 -12.07
CA LEU A 27 -3.21 -12.47 -10.83
C LEU A 27 -1.86 -13.11 -10.51
N GLY A 28 -1.47 -13.06 -9.26
CA GLY A 28 -0.19 -13.56 -8.85
C GLY A 28 -0.07 -13.78 -7.36
N TYR A 29 1.16 -13.98 -6.99
CA TYR A 29 1.57 -14.20 -5.61
C TYR A 29 2.69 -13.22 -5.29
N ALA A 30 2.57 -12.59 -4.15
CA ALA A 30 3.58 -11.71 -3.58
C ALA A 30 4.29 -12.43 -2.45
N GLN A 31 5.57 -12.21 -2.30
CA GLN A 31 6.33 -12.58 -1.12
C GLN A 31 6.78 -11.29 -0.46
N LEU A 32 6.09 -10.92 0.62
CA LEU A 32 6.22 -9.64 1.30
C LEU A 32 6.78 -9.86 2.69
N GLY A 33 7.63 -8.94 3.14
CA GLY A 33 8.10 -8.84 4.51
C GLY A 33 7.74 -7.49 5.12
N VAL A 34 7.69 -7.42 6.44
CA VAL A 34 7.53 -6.18 7.19
C VAL A 34 8.84 -5.82 7.89
N SER A 35 9.17 -4.53 7.89
CA SER A 35 10.33 -3.98 8.59
C SER A 35 10.05 -2.58 9.11
N GLY A 36 10.89 -2.08 10.00
CA GLY A 36 10.77 -0.74 10.57
C GLY A 36 10.59 -0.75 12.08
N ASP A 37 10.06 0.34 12.61
CA ASP A 37 9.94 0.59 14.03
C ASP A 37 8.53 1.06 14.39
N VAL A 38 8.03 0.66 15.55
CA VAL A 38 6.72 1.07 16.09
C VAL A 38 6.84 1.40 17.56
N GLY A 39 6.30 2.54 17.95
CA GLY A 39 6.09 2.96 19.32
C GLY A 39 4.63 3.33 19.55
N TYR A 40 4.07 2.92 20.68
CA TYR A 40 2.70 3.22 21.06
C TYR A 40 2.60 3.34 22.59
N VAL A 41 2.02 4.42 23.07
CA VAL A 41 1.84 4.66 24.50
C VAL A 41 0.44 5.18 24.78
N SER A 42 -0.27 4.51 25.69
CA SER A 42 -1.57 4.93 26.17
C SER A 42 -1.47 6.16 27.06
N GLY A 43 -2.30 7.18 26.77
CA GLY A 43 -2.40 8.42 27.55
C GLY A 43 -1.51 9.56 27.05
N THR A 44 -1.91 10.78 27.44
CA THR A 44 -1.24 12.02 27.02
C THR A 44 0.03 12.32 27.82
N GLY A 45 1.07 12.78 27.13
CA GLY A 45 2.28 13.37 27.75
C GLY A 45 3.48 12.43 27.90
N SER A 46 3.38 11.20 27.45
CA SER A 46 4.53 10.29 27.32
C SER A 46 4.95 10.22 25.85
N ALA A 47 6.26 10.21 25.58
CA ALA A 47 6.75 9.95 24.24
C ALA A 47 6.71 8.45 23.97
N ALA A 48 6.19 8.05 22.80
CA ALA A 48 6.29 6.70 22.34
C ALA A 48 7.76 6.34 22.05
N VAL A 49 8.20 5.19 22.51
CA VAL A 49 9.56 4.70 22.25
C VAL A 49 9.48 3.71 21.11
N GLN A 50 10.05 4.06 19.98
CA GLN A 50 10.13 3.19 18.82
C GLN A 50 10.90 1.90 19.14
N GLN A 51 10.37 0.77 18.72
CA GLN A 51 10.94 -0.56 18.86
C GLN A 51 10.91 -1.27 17.52
N ASP A 52 12.00 -1.87 17.13
CA ASP A 52 12.14 -2.60 15.87
C ASP A 52 11.17 -3.78 15.78
N VAL A 53 10.42 -3.87 14.68
CA VAL A 53 9.34 -4.85 14.51
C VAL A 53 9.83 -6.30 14.55
N LYS A 54 11.08 -6.56 14.17
CA LYS A 54 11.65 -7.91 14.15
C LYS A 54 12.04 -8.37 15.54
N SER A 55 12.77 -7.56 16.29
CA SER A 55 13.29 -7.93 17.59
C SER A 55 12.26 -7.80 18.70
N ALA A 56 11.46 -6.72 18.70
CA ALA A 56 10.48 -6.46 19.74
C ALA A 56 9.18 -7.23 19.53
N PHE A 57 8.72 -7.36 18.28
CA PHE A 57 7.42 -7.98 17.97
C PHE A 57 7.56 -9.37 17.31
N GLY A 58 8.76 -9.74 16.84
CA GLY A 58 9.04 -11.03 16.21
C GLY A 58 8.45 -11.16 14.82
N LEU A 59 8.21 -10.03 14.15
CA LEU A 59 7.76 -9.92 12.76
C LEU A 59 8.96 -9.74 11.82
N GLY A 60 8.76 -9.84 10.51
CA GLY A 60 9.80 -9.58 9.51
C GLY A 60 10.27 -10.81 8.74
N ASP A 61 9.51 -11.91 8.84
CA ASP A 61 9.65 -13.05 7.95
C ASP A 61 8.83 -12.83 6.68
N ASP A 62 9.37 -13.24 5.53
CA ASP A 62 8.67 -13.13 4.26
C ASP A 62 7.42 -14.01 4.26
N GLN A 63 6.26 -13.39 4.01
CA GLN A 63 4.97 -14.06 3.96
C GLN A 63 4.42 -14.09 2.54
N GLY A 64 3.80 -15.19 2.21
CA GLY A 64 3.13 -15.36 0.94
C GLY A 64 1.74 -14.72 0.92
N SER A 65 1.46 -13.92 -0.11
CA SER A 65 0.28 -13.08 -0.22
C SER A 65 -0.34 -13.17 -1.61
N PRO A 66 -1.67 -13.32 -1.74
CA PRO A 66 -2.33 -13.17 -3.03
C PRO A 66 -2.20 -11.74 -3.53
N TYR A 67 -1.92 -11.58 -4.81
CA TYR A 67 -1.86 -10.29 -5.50
C TYR A 67 -2.80 -10.30 -6.70
N GLY A 68 -3.52 -9.21 -6.88
CA GLY A 68 -4.39 -8.99 -8.04
C GLY A 68 -4.34 -7.56 -8.54
N ARG A 69 -4.44 -7.39 -9.87
CA ARG A 69 -4.50 -6.09 -10.53
C ARG A 69 -5.40 -6.16 -11.75
N VAL A 70 -6.23 -5.13 -11.94
CA VAL A 70 -7.00 -4.89 -13.16
C VAL A 70 -6.70 -3.47 -13.64
N ALA A 71 -6.50 -3.30 -14.94
CA ALA A 71 -6.32 -1.97 -15.53
C ALA A 71 -7.12 -1.85 -16.84
N LEU A 72 -7.67 -0.67 -17.02
CA LEU A 72 -8.38 -0.23 -18.24
C LEU A 72 -7.62 0.94 -18.83
N ASP A 73 -7.09 0.76 -20.02
CA ASP A 73 -6.36 1.77 -20.78
C ASP A 73 -7.19 2.17 -22.01
N THR A 74 -7.44 3.46 -22.16
CA THR A 74 -8.17 4.05 -23.30
C THR A 74 -7.24 4.75 -24.29
N GLY A 75 -5.92 4.66 -24.10
CA GLY A 75 -4.91 5.40 -24.85
C GLY A 75 -4.70 6.85 -24.38
N VAL A 76 -5.64 7.41 -23.61
CA VAL A 76 -5.60 8.76 -23.04
C VAL A 76 -5.76 8.72 -21.51
N GLN A 77 -6.45 7.73 -20.99
CA GLN A 77 -6.76 7.57 -19.58
C GLN A 77 -6.44 6.14 -19.15
N VAL A 78 -5.87 6.02 -17.97
CA VAL A 78 -5.63 4.73 -17.31
C VAL A 78 -6.40 4.70 -15.99
N LEU A 79 -7.22 3.68 -15.83
CA LEU A 79 -7.86 3.32 -14.57
C LEU A 79 -7.23 2.01 -14.11
N SER A 80 -6.79 1.92 -12.87
CA SER A 80 -6.28 0.66 -12.33
C SER A 80 -6.76 0.44 -10.91
N VAL A 81 -6.95 -0.84 -10.57
CA VAL A 81 -7.19 -1.29 -9.21
C VAL A 81 -6.23 -2.43 -8.93
N SER A 82 -5.48 -2.36 -7.85
CA SER A 82 -4.65 -3.45 -7.35
C SER A 82 -4.97 -3.75 -5.90
N ALA A 83 -4.80 -5.02 -5.50
CA ALA A 83 -5.04 -5.44 -4.13
C ALA A 83 -4.08 -6.55 -3.71
N PHE A 84 -3.74 -6.55 -2.43
CA PHE A 84 -3.05 -7.66 -1.76
C PHE A 84 -3.50 -7.74 -0.29
N THR A 85 -3.24 -8.88 0.33
CA THR A 85 -3.37 -9.05 1.78
C THR A 85 -2.03 -9.52 2.33
N PHE A 86 -1.71 -9.15 3.55
CA PHE A 86 -0.51 -9.59 4.26
C PHE A 86 -0.92 -10.02 5.65
N SER A 87 -0.40 -11.14 6.13
CA SER A 87 -0.67 -11.61 7.50
C SER A 87 0.58 -12.30 8.03
N GLU A 88 1.02 -11.85 9.18
CA GLU A 88 2.18 -12.41 9.87
C GLU A 88 1.92 -12.52 11.37
N SER A 89 2.46 -13.55 12.00
CA SER A 89 2.42 -13.71 13.44
C SER A 89 3.80 -14.09 13.97
N GLY A 90 4.20 -13.44 15.06
CA GLY A 90 5.51 -13.63 15.64
C GLY A 90 5.54 -13.69 17.16
N ARG A 91 6.74 -13.90 17.68
CA ARG A 91 7.04 -13.80 19.10
C ARG A 91 8.27 -12.94 19.28
N GLY A 92 8.12 -11.88 20.05
CA GLY A 92 9.15 -10.89 20.31
C GLY A 92 9.39 -10.68 21.81
N ASN A 93 10.16 -9.65 22.09
CA ASN A 93 10.48 -9.25 23.44
C ASN A 93 10.55 -7.72 23.52
N LEU A 94 9.48 -7.10 24.03
CA LEU A 94 9.40 -5.64 24.19
C LEU A 94 10.44 -5.15 25.21
N GLN A 95 11.18 -4.13 24.83
CA GLN A 95 12.19 -3.51 25.68
C GLN A 95 11.73 -2.16 26.27
N ALA A 96 10.65 -1.60 25.75
CA ALA A 96 9.98 -0.40 26.22
C ALA A 96 8.47 -0.66 26.34
N ASP A 97 7.76 0.25 26.99
CA ASP A 97 6.31 0.16 27.15
C ASP A 97 5.63 0.23 25.76
N PHE A 98 4.52 -0.51 25.63
CA PHE A 98 3.70 -0.52 24.44
C PHE A 98 2.22 -0.59 24.85
N GLY A 99 1.53 0.54 24.72
CA GLY A 99 0.18 0.69 25.25
C GLY A 99 0.14 0.44 26.76
N ASP A 100 -0.73 -0.47 27.18
CA ASP A 100 -0.86 -0.92 28.57
C ASP A 100 0.15 -2.02 28.94
N ILE A 101 0.96 -2.50 28.00
CA ILE A 101 2.03 -3.47 28.27
C ILE A 101 3.24 -2.73 28.83
N ILE A 102 3.46 -2.87 30.15
CA ILE A 102 4.57 -2.20 30.84
C ILE A 102 5.83 -3.06 30.72
N SER A 103 6.93 -2.45 30.23
CA SER A 103 8.23 -3.11 30.12
C SER A 103 8.83 -3.44 31.49
N LEU A 104 9.55 -4.55 31.55
CA LEU A 104 10.27 -5.01 32.74
C LEU A 104 11.77 -5.06 32.47
N PRO A 105 12.64 -4.98 33.50
CA PRO A 105 14.05 -5.24 33.33
C PRO A 105 14.30 -6.64 32.72
N GLY A 106 14.86 -6.66 31.48
CA GLY A 106 15.05 -7.87 30.70
C GLY A 106 14.00 -8.11 29.59
N GLY A 107 13.05 -7.18 29.47
CA GLY A 107 12.01 -7.19 28.45
C GLY A 107 10.78 -8.01 28.84
N VAL A 108 9.71 -7.84 28.06
CA VAL A 108 8.45 -8.57 28.18
C VAL A 108 8.24 -9.43 26.94
N PRO A 109 8.22 -10.77 27.07
CA PRO A 109 7.93 -11.65 25.94
C PRO A 109 6.49 -11.45 25.47
N VAL A 110 6.31 -11.21 24.16
CA VAL A 110 5.01 -10.97 23.54
C VAL A 110 4.75 -11.91 22.38
N GLN A 111 3.49 -12.09 22.07
CA GLN A 111 2.99 -12.68 20.84
C GLN A 111 2.28 -11.59 20.05
N THR A 112 2.68 -11.44 18.79
CA THR A 112 2.17 -10.41 17.89
C THR A 112 1.47 -11.04 16.70
N SER A 113 0.40 -10.41 16.20
CA SER A 113 -0.15 -10.65 14.88
C SER A 113 -0.35 -9.33 14.16
N LEU A 114 0.00 -9.31 12.90
CA LEU A 114 -0.18 -8.18 11.98
C LEU A 114 -0.97 -8.66 10.78
N ASP A 115 -2.12 -8.06 10.56
CA ASP A 115 -2.97 -8.31 9.41
C ASP A 115 -3.14 -7.01 8.62
N LEU A 116 -2.93 -7.06 7.31
CA LEU A 116 -3.12 -5.93 6.40
C LEU A 116 -3.91 -6.36 5.18
N THR A 117 -4.92 -5.58 4.84
CA THR A 117 -5.56 -5.57 3.53
C THR A 117 -5.33 -4.23 2.87
N ASN A 118 -4.76 -4.24 1.66
CA ASN A 118 -4.51 -3.05 0.88
C ASN A 118 -5.24 -3.13 -0.47
N ILE A 119 -5.94 -2.04 -0.83
CA ILE A 119 -6.63 -1.89 -2.12
C ILE A 119 -6.32 -0.50 -2.66
N LYS A 120 -5.56 -0.42 -3.74
CA LYS A 120 -5.25 0.84 -4.44
C LYS A 120 -6.09 0.99 -5.69
N ALA A 121 -6.80 2.10 -5.82
CA ALA A 121 -7.50 2.52 -7.03
C ALA A 121 -6.85 3.79 -7.58
N ALA A 122 -6.44 3.80 -8.84
CA ALA A 122 -5.76 4.92 -9.48
C ALA A 122 -6.46 5.35 -10.77
N TYR A 123 -6.45 6.67 -11.00
CA TYR A 123 -6.86 7.31 -12.25
C TYR A 123 -5.76 8.24 -12.73
N ALA A 124 -5.30 8.08 -13.96
CA ALA A 124 -4.23 8.86 -14.54
C ALA A 124 -4.51 9.27 -16.00
N LEU A 125 -3.96 10.41 -16.42
CA LEU A 125 -4.02 10.90 -17.79
C LEU A 125 -2.74 10.50 -18.51
N GLN A 126 -2.86 9.73 -19.60
CA GLN A 126 -1.72 9.16 -20.32
C GLN A 126 -1.21 10.10 -21.41
N ILE A 127 0.09 10.34 -21.40
CA ILE A 127 0.85 11.04 -22.44
C ILE A 127 1.80 10.02 -23.07
N SER A 128 1.50 9.62 -24.31
CA SER A 128 2.28 8.60 -25.03
C SER A 128 3.28 9.20 -25.99
N LEU A 129 4.51 8.75 -25.91
CA LEU A 129 5.65 9.16 -26.74
C LEU A 129 6.26 7.91 -27.40
N GLY A 130 5.61 7.40 -28.43
CA GLY A 130 5.99 6.13 -29.06
C GLY A 130 5.80 4.95 -28.10
N PRO A 131 6.84 4.16 -27.80
CA PRO A 131 6.71 3.01 -26.89
C PRO A 131 6.69 3.41 -25.39
N VAL A 132 6.88 4.68 -25.08
CA VAL A 132 6.92 5.20 -23.70
C VAL A 132 5.65 5.98 -23.42
N ALA A 133 5.04 5.73 -22.27
CA ALA A 133 3.93 6.51 -21.74
C ALA A 133 4.24 6.99 -20.32
N ILE A 134 3.82 8.21 -20.03
CA ILE A 134 3.88 8.80 -18.68
C ILE A 134 2.47 9.25 -18.33
N SER A 135 2.00 8.89 -17.16
CA SER A 135 0.62 9.11 -16.75
C SER A 135 0.56 9.69 -15.33
N PRO A 136 0.57 11.04 -15.21
CA PRO A 136 0.26 11.69 -13.94
C PRO A 136 -1.22 11.52 -13.58
N GLY A 137 -1.51 11.43 -12.27
CA GLY A 137 -2.86 11.18 -11.80
C GLY A 137 -3.03 11.30 -10.30
N ILE A 138 -4.08 10.67 -9.83
CA ILE A 138 -4.41 10.53 -8.41
C ILE A 138 -4.71 9.07 -8.11
N ALA A 139 -4.48 8.65 -6.89
CA ALA A 139 -4.91 7.35 -6.40
C ALA A 139 -5.58 7.48 -5.04
N ALA A 140 -6.35 6.47 -4.67
CA ALA A 140 -6.82 6.27 -3.32
C ALA A 140 -6.34 4.88 -2.88
N ASP A 141 -5.67 4.84 -1.75
CA ASP A 141 -5.14 3.62 -1.16
C ASP A 141 -5.93 3.32 0.11
N TYR A 142 -6.72 2.25 0.08
CA TYR A 142 -7.49 1.82 1.22
C TYR A 142 -6.70 0.80 2.02
N PHE A 143 -6.52 1.14 3.30
CA PHE A 143 -5.85 0.32 4.29
C PHE A 143 -6.85 -0.23 5.29
N ASP A 144 -6.64 -1.47 5.69
CA ASP A 144 -7.22 -2.12 6.85
C ASP A 144 -6.07 -2.88 7.52
N LEU A 145 -5.38 -2.19 8.45
CA LEU A 145 -4.24 -2.70 9.19
C LEU A 145 -4.66 -2.94 10.63
N ASP A 146 -4.41 -4.14 11.13
CA ASP A 146 -4.68 -4.57 12.48
C ASP A 146 -3.40 -5.16 13.09
N LEU A 147 -2.85 -4.51 14.11
CA LEU A 147 -1.69 -4.97 14.87
C LEU A 147 -2.15 -5.32 16.28
N GLN A 148 -2.13 -6.59 16.62
CA GLN A 148 -2.42 -7.07 17.96
C GLN A 148 -1.15 -7.54 18.65
N VAL A 149 -0.88 -7.02 19.84
CA VAL A 149 0.25 -7.39 20.70
C VAL A 149 -0.27 -7.90 22.02
N ARG A 150 0.12 -9.10 22.40
CA ARG A 150 -0.29 -9.74 23.67
C ARG A 150 0.93 -10.16 24.45
N ASP A 151 0.98 -9.86 25.76
CA ASP A 151 2.00 -10.43 26.62
C ASP A 151 1.80 -11.96 26.75
N THR A 152 2.89 -12.71 26.90
CA THR A 152 2.80 -14.18 27.00
C THR A 152 2.29 -14.66 28.37
N ILE A 153 2.19 -13.78 29.34
CA ILE A 153 1.61 -14.01 30.65
C ILE A 153 0.07 -13.84 30.59
N GLY A 154 -0.42 -13.17 29.51
CA GLY A 154 -1.84 -13.03 29.19
C GLY A 154 -2.58 -12.01 30.07
N ILE A 155 -1.86 -11.01 30.59
CA ILE A 155 -2.42 -9.95 31.44
C ILE A 155 -2.87 -8.76 30.63
N ALA A 156 -2.10 -8.39 29.58
CA ALA A 156 -2.38 -7.23 28.73
C ALA A 156 -2.43 -7.64 27.26
N THR A 157 -3.28 -6.95 26.50
CA THR A 157 -3.38 -7.06 25.03
C THR A 157 -3.63 -5.67 24.49
N GLU A 158 -2.84 -5.27 23.49
CA GLU A 158 -3.00 -4.03 22.78
C GLU A 158 -3.42 -4.30 21.33
N ASP A 159 -4.41 -3.55 20.87
CA ASP A 159 -4.94 -3.61 19.52
C ASP A 159 -4.80 -2.24 18.88
N VAL A 160 -3.92 -2.11 17.88
CA VAL A 160 -3.73 -0.89 17.10
C VAL A 160 -4.35 -1.10 15.73
N GLN A 161 -5.35 -0.30 15.38
CA GLN A 161 -6.06 -0.39 14.12
C GLN A 161 -5.93 0.90 13.32
N LEU A 162 -5.52 0.78 12.06
CA LEU A 162 -5.53 1.88 11.10
C LEU A 162 -6.38 1.48 9.90
N LYS A 163 -7.47 2.21 9.68
CA LYS A 163 -8.42 1.88 8.62
C LYS A 163 -8.93 3.12 7.91
N GLY A 164 -8.84 3.12 6.59
CA GLY A 164 -9.43 4.20 5.79
C GLY A 164 -8.77 4.37 4.43
N PRO A 165 -9.36 5.21 3.58
CA PRO A 165 -8.78 5.58 2.30
C PRO A 165 -7.79 6.75 2.48
N LEU A 166 -6.60 6.63 1.92
CA LEU A 166 -5.58 7.66 1.85
C LEU A 166 -5.44 8.17 0.41
N PRO A 167 -5.64 9.48 0.15
CA PRO A 167 -5.47 10.04 -1.19
C PRO A 167 -3.99 10.22 -1.52
N LEU A 168 -3.57 9.81 -2.71
CA LEU A 168 -2.19 9.90 -3.18
C LEU A 168 -2.08 10.77 -4.43
N ALA A 169 -1.03 11.58 -4.52
CA ALA A 169 -0.50 12.02 -5.79
C ALA A 169 0.11 10.81 -6.49
N PHE A 170 -0.24 10.59 -7.76
CA PHE A 170 0.10 9.36 -8.46
C PHE A 170 0.83 9.65 -9.77
N LEU A 171 1.84 8.85 -10.06
CA LEU A 171 2.55 8.86 -11.34
C LEU A 171 2.78 7.42 -11.80
N ARG A 172 2.48 7.16 -13.07
CA ARG A 172 2.77 5.89 -13.74
C ARG A 172 3.66 6.13 -14.95
N GLY A 173 4.69 5.31 -15.10
CA GLY A 173 5.49 5.17 -16.30
C GLY A 173 5.29 3.79 -16.92
N GLU A 174 5.23 3.74 -18.25
CA GLU A 174 5.14 2.49 -19.00
C GLU A 174 6.04 2.52 -20.22
N VAL A 175 6.70 1.40 -20.48
CA VAL A 175 7.44 1.16 -21.74
C VAL A 175 6.88 -0.12 -22.35
N ASP A 176 6.24 -0.02 -23.52
CA ASP A 176 5.69 -1.17 -24.24
C ASP A 176 6.47 -1.41 -25.54
N LEU A 177 7.18 -2.55 -25.58
CA LEU A 177 7.94 -3.02 -26.74
C LEU A 177 7.20 -4.15 -27.48
N GLY A 178 5.92 -4.36 -27.19
CA GLY A 178 5.05 -5.39 -27.78
C GLY A 178 5.21 -6.76 -27.13
N VAL A 179 6.38 -7.35 -27.15
CA VAL A 179 6.65 -8.67 -26.53
C VAL A 179 6.98 -8.53 -25.05
N VAL A 180 7.56 -7.40 -24.66
CA VAL A 180 7.92 -7.09 -23.27
C VAL A 180 7.41 -5.69 -22.95
N SER A 181 6.80 -5.54 -21.81
CA SER A 181 6.47 -4.23 -21.24
C SER A 181 6.98 -4.08 -19.82
N ALA A 182 7.31 -2.85 -19.44
CA ALA A 182 7.69 -2.48 -18.09
C ALA A 182 6.76 -1.38 -17.59
N ILE A 183 6.28 -1.53 -16.36
CA ILE A 183 5.40 -0.58 -15.70
C ILE A 183 6.05 -0.21 -14.37
N ALA A 184 6.06 1.07 -14.06
CA ALA A 184 6.44 1.59 -12.76
C ALA A 184 5.40 2.59 -12.28
N GLU A 185 4.98 2.46 -11.02
CA GLU A 185 4.01 3.34 -10.38
C GLU A 185 4.56 3.84 -9.06
N ILE A 186 4.26 5.08 -8.75
CA ILE A 186 4.57 5.70 -7.47
C ILE A 186 3.35 6.52 -7.03
N GLY A 187 2.94 6.31 -5.79
CA GLY A 187 1.96 7.10 -5.07
C GLY A 187 2.61 7.74 -3.86
N TYR A 188 2.30 8.97 -3.57
CA TYR A 188 2.80 9.68 -2.41
C TYR A 188 1.74 10.59 -1.80
N MET A 189 1.66 10.58 -0.49
CA MET A 189 0.97 11.60 0.29
C MET A 189 1.78 11.98 1.52
N GLU A 190 1.56 13.19 1.97
CA GLU A 190 1.98 13.70 3.26
C GLU A 190 0.84 14.58 3.78
N ALA A 191 0.45 14.40 5.00
CA ALA A 191 -0.63 15.14 5.62
C ALA A 191 -0.35 15.40 7.10
N ASP A 192 -0.65 16.62 7.51
CA ASP A 192 -0.69 17.02 8.91
C ASP A 192 -2.15 17.32 9.25
N ILE A 193 -2.75 16.52 10.12
CA ILE A 193 -4.14 16.65 10.51
C ILE A 193 -4.20 16.71 12.04
N ASP A 194 -4.58 17.85 12.58
CA ASP A 194 -4.61 18.14 14.02
C ASP A 194 -3.24 17.86 14.66
N ASP A 195 -3.16 16.90 15.56
CA ASP A 195 -1.95 16.52 16.29
C ASP A 195 -1.25 15.27 15.70
N VAL A 196 -1.59 14.87 14.46
CA VAL A 196 -1.02 13.72 13.76
C VAL A 196 -0.41 14.15 12.44
N SER A 197 0.85 13.83 12.23
CA SER A 197 1.53 13.90 10.94
C SER A 197 1.72 12.49 10.36
N GLY A 198 1.53 12.35 9.06
CA GLY A 198 1.70 11.06 8.41
C GLY A 198 2.11 11.19 6.96
N SER A 199 2.87 10.22 6.49
CA SER A 199 3.21 10.08 5.09
C SER A 199 3.05 8.65 4.62
N LEU A 200 2.70 8.49 3.34
CA LEU A 200 2.62 7.21 2.67
C LEU A 200 3.33 7.28 1.34
N LEU A 201 4.29 6.41 1.14
CA LEU A 201 4.92 6.14 -0.14
C LEU A 201 4.51 4.73 -0.60
N ASP A 202 3.88 4.63 -1.77
CA ASP A 202 3.51 3.38 -2.42
C ASP A 202 4.24 3.26 -3.74
N VAL A 203 4.96 2.18 -3.96
CA VAL A 203 5.71 1.91 -5.18
C VAL A 203 5.38 0.52 -5.72
N GLU A 204 5.26 0.43 -7.05
CA GLU A 204 5.11 -0.84 -7.76
C GLU A 204 5.92 -0.79 -9.05
N ALA A 205 6.72 -1.80 -9.30
CA ALA A 205 7.44 -1.97 -10.56
C ALA A 205 7.21 -3.38 -11.10
N MET A 206 6.87 -3.50 -12.37
CA MET A 206 6.50 -4.76 -12.99
C MET A 206 7.10 -4.89 -14.38
N LEU A 207 7.72 -6.02 -14.65
CA LEU A 207 8.14 -6.44 -15.98
C LEU A 207 7.20 -7.55 -16.46
N GLN A 208 6.62 -7.37 -17.65
CA GLN A 208 5.69 -8.31 -18.24
C GLN A 208 6.25 -8.86 -19.55
N TYR A 209 6.15 -10.16 -19.73
CA TYR A 209 6.45 -10.85 -20.98
C TYR A 209 5.15 -11.35 -21.61
N HIS A 210 4.92 -11.05 -22.87
CA HIS A 210 3.70 -11.37 -23.64
C HIS A 210 3.99 -12.48 -24.66
N PRO A 211 3.90 -13.78 -24.29
CA PRO A 211 4.08 -14.88 -25.24
C PRO A 211 3.04 -14.89 -26.35
N THR A 212 1.87 -14.32 -26.11
CA THR A 212 0.82 -14.05 -27.07
C THR A 212 0.18 -12.68 -26.82
N PRO A 213 -0.54 -12.09 -27.77
CA PRO A 213 -1.22 -10.82 -27.53
C PRO A 213 -2.18 -10.80 -26.34
N MET A 214 -2.71 -11.95 -25.93
CA MET A 214 -3.71 -12.08 -24.86
C MET A 214 -3.13 -12.54 -23.52
N LEU A 215 -1.95 -13.18 -23.52
CA LEU A 215 -1.36 -13.76 -22.31
C LEU A 215 -0.11 -13.00 -21.90
N SER A 216 0.04 -12.79 -20.61
CA SER A 216 1.26 -12.26 -20.01
C SER A 216 1.74 -13.13 -18.84
N VAL A 217 3.03 -13.09 -18.61
CA VAL A 217 3.67 -13.53 -17.37
C VAL A 217 4.40 -12.32 -16.83
N PHE A 218 4.33 -12.08 -15.55
CA PHE A 218 4.97 -10.92 -14.94
C PHE A 218 5.80 -11.29 -13.72
N ALA A 219 6.83 -10.49 -13.49
CA ALA A 219 7.56 -10.42 -12.24
C ALA A 219 7.76 -8.95 -11.87
N GLY A 220 7.77 -8.65 -10.58
CA GLY A 220 7.86 -7.26 -10.14
C GLY A 220 8.22 -7.14 -8.68
N TYR A 221 8.17 -5.91 -8.22
CA TYR A 221 8.40 -5.51 -6.84
C TYR A 221 7.25 -4.59 -6.39
N ARG A 222 6.80 -4.79 -5.19
CA ARG A 222 5.84 -3.96 -4.49
C ARG A 222 6.45 -3.47 -3.20
N GLY A 223 6.30 -2.18 -2.89
CA GLY A 223 6.78 -1.61 -1.65
C GLY A 223 5.85 -0.51 -1.17
N MET A 224 5.69 -0.42 0.14
CA MET A 224 4.88 0.56 0.83
C MET A 224 5.59 0.97 2.10
N ASN A 225 5.78 2.28 2.31
CA ASN A 225 6.30 2.84 3.54
C ASN A 225 5.25 3.78 4.14
N LEU A 226 4.86 3.50 5.36
CA LEU A 226 3.91 4.27 6.15
C LEU A 226 4.63 4.88 7.35
N GLN A 227 4.61 6.21 7.46
CA GLN A 227 5.12 6.92 8.63
C GLN A 227 3.96 7.64 9.31
N LEU A 228 3.87 7.51 10.63
CA LEU A 228 2.89 8.16 11.48
C LEU A 228 3.57 8.67 12.74
N ASP A 229 3.33 9.92 13.09
CA ASP A 229 3.78 10.54 14.34
C ASP A 229 2.68 11.44 14.88
N GLY A 230 2.32 11.28 16.14
CA GLY A 230 1.32 12.16 16.77
C GLY A 230 0.45 11.48 17.82
N GLN A 231 -0.70 12.12 18.08
CA GLN A 231 -1.66 11.64 19.07
C GLN A 231 -3.02 11.34 18.42
N ILE A 232 -3.52 10.11 18.65
CA ILE A 232 -4.83 9.65 18.19
C ILE A 232 -5.66 9.26 19.42
N ASP A 233 -6.81 9.92 19.62
CA ASP A 233 -7.74 9.67 20.74
C ASP A 233 -7.09 9.75 22.14
N GLY A 234 -5.98 10.51 22.26
CA GLY A 234 -5.25 10.71 23.51
C GLY A 234 -4.09 9.72 23.72
N ASP A 235 -3.85 8.83 22.79
CA ASP A 235 -2.70 7.91 22.76
C ASP A 235 -1.64 8.42 21.79
N THR A 236 -0.36 8.23 22.13
CA THR A 236 0.77 8.65 21.30
C THR A 236 1.24 7.47 20.43
N ILE A 237 1.31 7.69 19.13
CA ILE A 237 1.85 6.74 18.15
C ILE A 237 3.06 7.36 17.44
N ASP A 238 4.08 6.54 17.23
CA ASP A 238 5.25 6.87 16.41
C ASP A 238 5.65 5.59 15.65
N ALA A 239 5.39 5.57 14.35
CA ALA A 239 5.57 4.38 13.53
C ALA A 239 6.24 4.72 12.20
N ASP A 240 7.21 3.91 11.80
CA ASP A 240 7.83 3.88 10.47
C ASP A 240 7.84 2.42 10.00
N LEU A 241 6.83 2.05 9.21
CA LEU A 241 6.62 0.70 8.75
C LEU A 241 6.83 0.59 7.25
N THR A 242 7.64 -0.36 6.83
CA THR A 242 7.81 -0.74 5.43
C THR A 242 7.31 -2.16 5.21
N ILE A 243 6.44 -2.36 4.24
CA ILE A 243 6.01 -3.66 3.75
C ILE A 243 6.41 -3.75 2.29
N ASP A 244 7.31 -4.68 1.96
CA ASP A 244 7.83 -4.76 0.61
C ASP A 244 8.21 -6.19 0.21
N GLY A 245 8.37 -6.41 -1.10
CA GLY A 245 8.80 -7.69 -1.62
C GLY A 245 8.52 -7.89 -3.10
N PHE A 246 8.69 -9.12 -3.54
CA PHE A 246 8.56 -9.50 -4.94
C PHE A 246 7.17 -10.04 -5.26
N ILE A 247 6.70 -9.74 -6.48
CA ILE A 247 5.47 -10.28 -7.03
C ILE A 247 5.76 -11.09 -8.29
N LEU A 248 5.04 -12.18 -8.48
CA LEU A 248 5.12 -13.04 -9.66
C LEU A 248 3.74 -13.56 -10.04
N GLY A 249 3.44 -13.62 -11.33
CA GLY A 249 2.13 -14.12 -11.75
C GLY A 249 1.94 -14.17 -13.26
N GLY A 250 0.67 -14.31 -13.62
CA GLY A 250 0.20 -14.30 -15.01
C GLY A 250 -0.96 -13.36 -15.21
N GLY A 251 -1.21 -12.97 -16.45
CA GLY A 251 -2.28 -12.05 -16.79
C GLY A 251 -2.91 -12.31 -18.15
N LEU A 252 -4.03 -11.64 -18.34
CA LEU A 252 -4.79 -11.59 -19.58
C LEU A 252 -4.93 -10.13 -20.03
N ARG A 253 -4.87 -9.91 -21.35
CA ARG A 253 -5.09 -8.61 -21.99
C ARG A 253 -6.07 -8.78 -23.14
N PHE A 254 -7.05 -7.88 -23.22
CA PHE A 254 -8.11 -7.88 -24.23
C PHE A 254 -8.21 -6.52 -24.93
#